data_2e98b8da4c7a514f6563f96d458d92ba
#
_entry.id   2e98b8da4c7a514f6563f96d458d92ba
#
_cell.length_a   1.000
_cell.length_b   1.000
_cell.length_c   1.000
_cell.angle_alpha   90.00
_cell.angle_beta   90.00
_cell.angle_gamma   90.00
#
_symmetry.space_group_name_H-M   'P 1'
#
loop_
_entity.id
_entity.type
_entity.pdbx_description
1 polymer ?
#
loop_
_entity_poly.entity_id
_entity_poly.type
_entity_poly.pdbx_seq_one_letter_code
_entity_poly.pdbx_strand_id
1 'polypeptide(L)'
;LNLKKIVKIVHLEIRKKMNIFLLQNKNKKIVILDIPLLLENKINKKKDILIFVQSKKSDILKKLLKRKSYNPNLLRKFRNIQLPLDYKKKKSQFIIKNNFTKKSVKRSIKKILNSIL
;
A
#
# COMPACT_ATOMS: atom_id res chain seq x y z
N LEU A 1 -10.93 -0.91 -22.11
CA LEU A 1 -10.30 -1.66 -21.03
C LEU A 1 -11.20 -1.71 -19.79
N ASN A 2 -11.67 -2.89 -19.40
CA ASN A 2 -12.46 -3.04 -18.17
C ASN A 2 -11.54 -3.27 -16.96
N LEU A 3 -11.04 -2.17 -16.40
CA LEU A 3 -10.07 -2.19 -15.29
C LEU A 3 -10.62 -2.91 -14.04
N LYS A 4 -11.91 -2.72 -13.71
CA LYS A 4 -12.55 -3.40 -12.57
C LYS A 4 -12.53 -4.92 -12.69
N LYS A 5 -12.78 -5.44 -13.88
CA LYS A 5 -12.75 -6.89 -14.17
C LYS A 5 -11.33 -7.45 -13.98
N ILE A 6 -10.35 -6.78 -14.54
CA ILE A 6 -8.93 -7.15 -14.40
C ILE A 6 -8.51 -7.15 -12.94
N VAL A 7 -8.82 -6.11 -12.20
CA VAL A 7 -8.51 -5.99 -10.77
C VAL A 7 -9.13 -7.16 -9.99
N LYS A 8 -10.38 -7.50 -10.26
CA LYS A 8 -11.07 -8.61 -9.57
C LYS A 8 -10.35 -9.95 -9.79
N ILE A 9 -9.98 -10.26 -11.03
CA ILE A 9 -9.25 -11.50 -11.37
C ILE A 9 -7.88 -11.54 -10.71
N VAL A 10 -7.13 -10.46 -10.82
CA VAL A 10 -5.78 -10.34 -10.24
C VAL A 10 -5.82 -10.47 -8.73
N HIS A 11 -6.80 -9.87 -8.05
CA HIS A 11 -6.92 -9.95 -6.61
C HIS A 11 -7.34 -11.32 -6.08
N LEU A 12 -8.04 -12.13 -6.84
CA LEU A 12 -8.26 -13.53 -6.49
C LEU A 12 -6.93 -14.30 -6.38
N GLU A 13 -6.06 -14.11 -7.36
CA GLU A 13 -4.73 -14.74 -7.36
C GLU A 13 -3.82 -14.16 -6.25
N ILE A 14 -3.89 -12.87 -6.00
CA ILE A 14 -3.15 -12.22 -4.91
C ILE A 14 -3.57 -12.81 -3.55
N ARG A 15 -4.87 -13.02 -3.31
CA ARG A 15 -5.36 -13.64 -2.06
C ARG A 15 -4.80 -15.04 -1.86
N LYS A 16 -4.79 -15.86 -2.90
CA LYS A 16 -4.20 -17.21 -2.84
C LYS A 16 -2.73 -17.17 -2.50
N LYS A 17 -1.96 -16.35 -3.20
CA LYS A 17 -0.51 -16.19 -2.96
C LYS A 17 -0.22 -15.63 -1.58
N MET A 18 -0.99 -14.66 -1.11
CA MET A 18 -0.88 -14.08 0.22
C MET A 18 -1.09 -15.15 1.30
N ASN A 19 -2.12 -15.97 1.17
CA ASN A 19 -2.41 -17.03 2.15
C ASN A 19 -1.28 -18.06 2.22
N ILE A 20 -0.74 -18.48 1.09
CA ILE A 20 0.42 -19.37 1.02
C ILE A 20 1.64 -18.72 1.70
N PHE A 21 1.92 -17.47 1.36
CA PHE A 21 3.03 -16.72 1.94
C PHE A 21 2.92 -16.58 3.47
N LEU A 22 1.73 -16.28 3.98
CA LEU A 22 1.48 -16.19 5.42
C LEU A 22 1.69 -17.55 6.13
N LEU A 23 1.23 -18.64 5.52
CA LEU A 23 1.45 -19.99 6.07
C LEU A 23 2.94 -20.34 6.12
N GLN A 24 3.69 -20.04 5.08
CA GLN A 24 5.13 -20.28 5.02
C GLN A 24 5.91 -19.45 6.04
N ASN A 25 5.37 -18.31 6.46
CA ASN A 25 6.01 -17.38 7.38
C ASN A 25 5.33 -17.29 8.75
N LYS A 26 4.51 -18.29 9.13
CA LYS A 26 3.74 -18.29 10.38
C LYS A 26 4.59 -18.14 11.65
N ASN A 27 5.86 -18.54 11.60
CA ASN A 27 6.79 -18.46 12.72
C ASN A 27 7.60 -17.17 12.78
N LYS A 28 7.37 -16.25 11.83
CA LYS A 28 8.03 -14.93 11.81
C LYS A 28 7.31 -13.96 12.75
N LYS A 29 8.08 -13.16 13.48
CA LYS A 29 7.53 -12.15 14.39
C LYS A 29 6.74 -11.09 13.64
N ILE A 30 7.21 -10.70 12.46
CA ILE A 30 6.59 -9.69 11.60
C ILE A 30 6.58 -10.21 10.17
N VAL A 31 5.45 -10.02 9.51
CA VAL A 31 5.28 -10.24 8.07
C VAL A 31 4.73 -8.96 7.48
N ILE A 32 5.37 -8.45 6.44
CA ILE A 32 4.96 -7.23 5.76
C ILE A 32 4.26 -7.61 4.46
N LEU A 33 3.08 -7.02 4.26
CA LEU A 33 2.30 -7.17 3.04
C LEU A 33 2.20 -5.81 2.33
N ASP A 34 2.77 -5.72 1.15
CA ASP A 34 2.62 -4.57 0.26
C ASP A 34 1.73 -4.99 -0.91
N ILE A 35 0.44 -4.72 -0.78
CA ILE A 35 -0.58 -5.16 -1.72
C ILE A 35 -1.35 -3.94 -2.24
N PRO A 36 -1.34 -3.69 -3.54
CA PRO A 36 -2.13 -2.61 -4.14
C PRO A 36 -3.63 -2.82 -3.89
N LEU A 37 -4.35 -1.73 -3.68
CA LEU A 37 -5.80 -1.74 -3.46
C LEU A 37 -6.23 -2.67 -2.30
N LEU A 38 -5.44 -2.70 -1.25
CA LEU A 38 -5.66 -3.55 -0.08
C LEU A 38 -7.03 -3.30 0.55
N LEU A 39 -7.34 -2.05 0.89
CA LEU A 39 -8.58 -1.65 1.54
C LEU A 39 -9.77 -1.70 0.59
N GLU A 40 -9.57 -1.30 -0.67
CA GLU A 40 -10.60 -1.35 -1.71
C GLU A 40 -11.15 -2.76 -1.91
N ASN A 41 -10.28 -3.75 -1.83
CA ASN A 41 -10.64 -5.16 -2.01
C ASN A 41 -10.82 -5.92 -0.69
N LYS A 42 -10.82 -5.21 0.44
CA LYS A 42 -11.03 -5.80 1.78
C LYS A 42 -10.12 -7.01 2.06
N ILE A 43 -8.87 -6.92 1.66
CA ILE A 43 -7.88 -7.99 1.82
C ILE A 43 -7.35 -8.05 3.25
N ASN A 44 -7.24 -6.90 3.91
CA ASN A 44 -6.76 -6.82 5.29
C ASN A 44 -7.71 -7.51 6.28
N LYS A 45 -7.13 -8.09 7.31
CA LYS A 45 -7.86 -8.70 8.43
C LYS A 45 -7.99 -7.70 9.58
N LYS A 46 -8.95 -7.92 10.47
CA LYS A 46 -9.19 -7.05 11.63
C LYS A 46 -7.97 -6.87 12.54
N LYS A 47 -7.12 -7.89 12.61
CA LYS A 47 -5.90 -7.88 13.45
C LYS A 47 -4.68 -7.28 12.76
N ASP A 48 -4.77 -6.96 11.47
CA ASP A 48 -3.63 -6.42 10.74
C ASP A 48 -3.36 -4.98 11.16
N ILE A 49 -2.08 -4.64 11.24
CA ILE A 49 -1.62 -3.27 11.48
C ILE A 49 -1.47 -2.60 10.13
N LEU A 50 -2.26 -1.56 9.92
CA LEU A 50 -2.22 -0.78 8.69
C LEU A 50 -1.27 0.41 8.85
N ILE A 51 -0.39 0.57 7.88
CA ILE A 51 0.55 1.69 7.81
C ILE A 51 0.23 2.52 6.57
N PHE A 52 -0.03 3.80 6.78
CA PHE A 52 -0.24 4.74 5.68
C PHE A 52 1.07 5.44 5.33
N VAL A 53 1.47 5.36 4.08
CA VAL A 53 2.65 6.07 3.57
C VAL A 53 2.19 7.37 2.94
N GLN A 54 2.55 8.49 3.57
CA GLN A 54 2.16 9.83 3.16
C GLN A 54 3.32 10.53 2.45
N SER A 55 3.04 11.11 1.29
CA SER A 55 3.99 11.93 0.54
C SER A 55 3.31 13.20 0.02
N LYS A 56 4.08 14.25 -0.21
CA LYS A 56 3.57 15.48 -0.85
C LYS A 56 3.17 15.19 -2.30
N LYS A 57 2.06 15.74 -2.75
CA LYS A 57 1.58 15.60 -4.14
C LYS A 57 2.63 15.98 -5.17
N SER A 58 3.39 17.07 -4.91
CA SER A 58 4.48 17.53 -5.78
C SER A 58 5.59 16.50 -5.92
N ASP A 59 5.99 15.82 -4.82
CA ASP A 59 7.02 14.81 -4.83
C ASP A 59 6.57 13.54 -5.56
N ILE A 60 5.32 13.14 -5.36
CA ILE A 60 4.70 12.02 -6.07
C ILE A 60 4.68 12.30 -7.57
N LEU A 61 4.25 13.49 -7.98
CA LEU A 61 4.19 13.87 -9.39
C LEU A 61 5.58 13.85 -10.04
N LYS A 62 6.58 14.40 -9.39
CA LYS A 62 7.98 14.36 -9.86
C LYS A 62 8.45 12.93 -10.12
N LYS A 63 8.11 12.00 -9.22
CA LYS A 63 8.46 10.58 -9.38
C LYS A 63 7.70 9.92 -10.52
N LEU A 64 6.41 10.21 -10.67
CA LEU A 64 5.58 9.67 -11.74
C LEU A 64 6.05 10.14 -13.12
N LEU A 65 6.38 11.41 -13.28
CA LEU A 65 6.86 11.97 -14.55
C LEU A 65 8.17 11.35 -15.04
N LYS A 66 8.98 10.82 -14.14
CA LYS A 66 10.21 10.10 -14.49
C LYS A 66 9.98 8.67 -14.98
N ARG A 67 8.80 8.11 -14.82
CA ARG A 67 8.49 6.76 -15.29
C ARG A 67 8.23 6.76 -16.80
N LYS A 68 8.86 5.84 -17.51
CA LYS A 68 8.65 5.66 -18.97
C LYS A 68 7.21 5.28 -19.31
N SER A 69 6.53 4.58 -18.41
CA SER A 69 5.13 4.15 -18.56
C SER A 69 4.10 5.18 -18.08
N TYR A 70 4.51 6.40 -17.79
CA TYR A 70 3.60 7.44 -17.32
C TYR A 70 2.52 7.74 -18.36
N ASN A 71 1.27 7.55 -17.96
CA ASN A 71 0.09 7.87 -18.76
C ASN A 71 -0.96 8.56 -17.88
N PRO A 72 -1.22 9.86 -18.08
CA PRO A 72 -2.17 10.61 -17.24
C PRO A 72 -3.58 10.05 -17.25
N ASN A 73 -4.06 9.56 -18.40
CA ASN A 73 -5.40 8.99 -18.54
C ASN A 73 -5.54 7.69 -17.75
N LEU A 74 -4.55 6.82 -17.83
CA LEU A 74 -4.52 5.57 -17.08
C LEU A 74 -4.43 5.84 -15.58
N LEU A 75 -3.60 6.81 -15.17
CA LEU A 75 -3.49 7.22 -13.77
C LEU A 75 -4.83 7.71 -13.21
N ARG A 76 -5.58 8.48 -13.99
CA ARG A 76 -6.92 8.95 -13.60
C ARG A 76 -7.88 7.78 -13.40
N LYS A 77 -7.87 6.78 -14.28
CA LYS A 77 -8.68 5.56 -14.15
C LYS A 77 -8.34 4.79 -12.87
N PHE A 78 -7.06 4.65 -12.54
CA PHE A 78 -6.62 4.03 -11.28
C PHE A 78 -7.07 4.82 -10.05
N ARG A 79 -6.96 6.15 -10.07
CA ARG A 79 -7.44 7.00 -8.97
C ARG A 79 -8.94 6.85 -8.72
N ASN A 80 -9.73 6.69 -9.78
CA ASN A 80 -11.19 6.55 -9.66
C ASN A 80 -11.64 5.27 -8.99
N ILE A 81 -10.82 4.22 -9.00
CA ILE A 81 -11.12 2.96 -8.31
C ILE A 81 -10.55 2.89 -6.89
N GLN A 82 -9.73 3.85 -6.49
CA GLN A 82 -9.16 3.93 -5.16
C GLN A 82 -10.09 4.63 -4.17
N LEU A 83 -10.07 4.17 -2.92
CA LEU A 83 -10.71 4.87 -1.82
C LEU A 83 -10.00 6.21 -1.54
N PRO A 84 -10.70 7.20 -0.98
CA PRO A 84 -10.09 8.49 -0.61
C PRO A 84 -8.89 8.29 0.33
N LEU A 85 -7.83 9.09 0.12
CA LEU A 85 -6.62 9.02 0.93
C LEU A 85 -6.90 9.31 2.42
N ASP A 86 -7.78 10.26 2.71
CA ASP A 86 -8.18 10.58 4.09
C ASP A 86 -8.84 9.40 4.80
N TYR A 87 -9.65 8.63 4.09
CA TYR A 87 -10.25 7.40 4.62
C TYR A 87 -9.16 6.36 4.96
N LYS A 88 -8.23 6.12 4.05
CA LYS A 88 -7.12 5.19 4.25
C LYS A 88 -6.24 5.60 5.42
N LYS A 89 -5.93 6.88 5.53
CA LYS A 89 -5.15 7.45 6.63
C LYS A 89 -5.84 7.23 7.98
N LYS A 90 -7.14 7.49 8.09
CA LYS A 90 -7.93 7.27 9.30
C LYS A 90 -8.01 5.80 9.72
N LYS A 91 -8.01 4.88 8.77
CA LYS A 91 -8.01 3.43 9.03
C LYS A 91 -6.66 2.88 9.47
N SER A 92 -5.60 3.63 9.28
CA SER A 92 -4.23 3.18 9.57
C SER A 92 -3.80 3.52 10.99
N GLN A 93 -3.12 2.59 11.64
CA GLN A 93 -2.59 2.77 12.99
C GLN A 93 -1.33 3.62 13.01
N PHE A 94 -0.55 3.59 11.94
CA PHE A 94 0.70 4.34 11.83
C PHE A 94 0.79 5.08 10.50
N ILE A 95 1.54 6.18 10.52
CA ILE A 95 1.81 7.00 9.33
C ILE A 95 3.32 7.11 9.15
N ILE A 96 3.80 6.79 7.95
CA ILE A 96 5.17 7.06 7.52
C ILE A 96 5.13 8.26 6.58
N LYS A 97 5.81 9.34 6.96
CA LYS A 97 6.03 10.48 6.06
C LYS A 97 7.22 10.18 5.17
N ASN A 98 6.95 9.97 3.90
CA ASN A 98 7.96 9.66 2.90
C ASN A 98 8.30 10.92 2.09
N ASN A 99 9.45 11.52 2.37
CA ASN A 99 10.02 12.62 1.58
C ASN A 99 11.03 12.11 0.54
N PHE A 100 11.05 10.80 0.28
CA PHE A 100 11.99 10.09 -0.60
C PHE A 100 13.46 10.16 -0.16
N THR A 101 13.70 10.45 1.13
CA THR A 101 15.03 10.31 1.75
C THR A 101 15.07 9.07 2.64
N LYS A 102 16.13 8.29 2.53
CA LYS A 102 16.30 7.06 3.35
C LYS A 102 16.30 7.37 4.86
N LYS A 103 16.88 8.48 5.26
CA LYS A 103 17.01 8.87 6.68
C LYS A 103 15.65 9.08 7.35
N SER A 104 14.75 9.83 6.72
CA SER A 104 13.41 10.11 7.23
C SER A 104 12.57 8.84 7.34
N VAL A 105 12.56 8.03 6.29
CA VAL A 105 11.80 6.77 6.25
C VAL A 105 12.32 5.78 7.29
N LYS A 106 13.64 5.61 7.39
CA LYS A 106 14.26 4.72 8.38
C LYS A 106 13.91 5.11 9.82
N ARG A 107 13.90 6.41 10.12
CA ARG A 107 13.51 6.93 11.45
C ARG A 107 12.04 6.58 11.77
N SER A 108 11.13 6.78 10.83
CA SER A 108 9.71 6.45 11.00
C SER A 108 9.51 4.95 11.21
N ILE A 109 10.17 4.11 10.43
CA ILE A 109 10.11 2.65 10.57
C ILE A 109 10.62 2.21 11.94
N LYS A 110 11.73 2.75 12.40
CA LYS A 110 12.29 2.43 13.72
C LYS A 110 11.32 2.75 14.86
N LYS A 111 10.65 3.91 14.80
CA LYS A 111 9.61 4.28 15.78
C LYS A 111 8.45 3.28 15.78
N ILE A 112 7.97 2.89 14.61
CA ILE A 112 6.87 1.92 14.48
C ILE A 112 7.28 0.57 15.06
N LEU A 113 8.44 0.05 14.70
CA LEU A 113 8.94 -1.22 15.21
C LEU A 113 9.07 -1.23 16.73
N ASN A 114 9.55 -0.15 17.33
CA ASN A 114 9.64 -0.01 18.79
C ASN A 114 8.26 0.00 19.46
N SER A 115 7.22 0.48 18.77
CA SER A 115 5.84 0.45 19.29
C SER A 115 5.18 -0.93 19.17
N ILE A 116 5.53 -1.71 18.16
CA ILE A 116 4.92 -3.02 17.87
C ILE A 116 5.62 -4.15 18.63
N LEU A 117 6.93 -4.09 18.71
CA LEU A 117 7.77 -5.07 19.38
C LEU A 117 8.01 -4.68 20.83
#